data_7615cc64a06c7afca12cfb4ba24fba28
#
_entry.id   7615cc64a06c7afca12cfb4ba24fba28
#
_cell.length_a   1.000
_cell.length_b   1.000
_cell.length_c   1.000
_cell.angle_alpha   90.00
_cell.angle_beta   90.00
_cell.angle_gamma   90.00
#
_symmetry.space_group_name_H-M   'P 1'
#
loop_
_entity.id
_entity.type
_entity.pdbx_description
1 polymer ?
#
loop_
_entity_poly.entity_id
_entity_poly.type
_entity_poly.pdbx_seq_one_letter_code
_entity_poly.pdbx_strand_id
1 'polypeptide(L)'
;MKTEKRKIIYVLLLLPVLSLACSALTRSLSATSTPESEPNFEPVTTPLLITPASLPEAQAGVIYEVKIQITQNVTPVGDMMIQEGELPAGLEFVFLDGEDAAQIIGVPQDAGVFEFTVYAWCFGTQVSGQTLEKKYRIVVTE
;
A
#
# COMPACT_ATOMS: atom_id res chain seq x y z
N MET A 1 24.79 32.13 54.48
CA MET A 1 24.19 30.85 54.09
C MET A 1 23.03 30.38 54.99
N LYS A 2 22.33 31.27 55.64
CA LYS A 2 21.23 30.91 56.59
C LYS A 2 19.84 31.41 56.13
N THR A 3 19.77 32.21 55.10
CA THR A 3 18.50 32.86 54.61
C THR A 3 17.82 32.05 53.47
N GLU A 4 18.51 31.25 52.76
CA GLU A 4 17.97 30.45 51.66
C GLU A 4 17.11 29.24 52.17
N LYS A 5 17.48 28.62 53.26
CA LYS A 5 16.72 27.49 53.84
C LYS A 5 15.35 27.90 54.40
N ARG A 6 15.20 29.14 54.79
CA ARG A 6 13.90 29.65 55.29
C ARG A 6 12.87 29.93 54.17
N LYS A 7 13.32 30.32 53.00
CA LYS A 7 12.42 30.54 51.86
C LYS A 7 11.87 29.20 51.27
N ILE A 8 12.67 28.19 51.29
CA ILE A 8 12.28 26.83 50.82
C ILE A 8 11.24 26.21 51.75
N ILE A 9 11.35 26.43 53.07
CA ILE A 9 10.37 25.94 54.03
C ILE A 9 9.03 26.61 53.89
N TYR A 10 8.99 27.91 53.58
CA TYR A 10 7.71 28.63 53.35
C TYR A 10 7.03 28.23 52.04
N VAL A 11 7.79 27.88 51.01
CA VAL A 11 7.24 27.39 49.73
C VAL A 11 6.66 25.97 49.89
N LEU A 12 7.30 25.14 50.70
CA LEU A 12 6.83 23.78 51.00
C LEU A 12 5.58 23.74 51.90
N LEU A 13 5.38 24.80 52.73
CA LEU A 13 4.24 24.89 53.67
C LEU A 13 2.98 25.50 53.03
N LEU A 14 3.14 26.18 51.90
CA LEU A 14 2.01 26.77 51.14
C LEU A 14 1.36 25.87 50.13
N LEU A 15 1.98 24.75 49.78
CA LEU A 15 1.47 23.80 48.79
C LEU A 15 0.27 22.93 49.23
N PRO A 16 0.04 22.62 50.52
CA PRO A 16 -1.12 21.81 50.88
C PRO A 16 -2.45 22.58 51.03
N VAL A 17 -2.45 23.91 50.99
CA VAL A 17 -3.68 24.69 51.20
C VAL A 17 -4.46 24.92 49.91
N LEU A 18 -3.86 24.65 48.73
CA LEU A 18 -4.50 24.86 47.43
C LEU A 18 -5.21 23.63 46.89
N SER A 19 -5.16 22.49 47.58
CA SER A 19 -5.75 21.24 47.12
C SER A 19 -7.12 20.87 47.71
N LEU A 20 -7.74 21.76 48.50
CA LEU A 20 -9.03 21.47 49.14
C LEU A 20 -10.24 22.22 48.57
N ALA A 21 -10.10 22.90 47.43
CA ALA A 21 -11.19 23.70 46.89
C ALA A 21 -11.72 23.20 45.51
N CYS A 22 -11.64 21.91 45.22
CA CYS A 22 -12.19 21.41 43.97
C CYS A 22 -12.96 20.09 44.16
N SER A 23 -13.88 20.07 45.14
CA SER A 23 -14.78 18.94 45.36
C SER A 23 -16.18 19.42 45.65
N ALA A 24 -16.83 20.06 44.70
CA ALA A 24 -18.30 20.15 44.66
C ALA A 24 -18.75 20.95 43.44
N LEU A 25 -18.82 20.28 42.28
CA LEU A 25 -19.80 20.61 41.20
C LEU A 25 -19.74 19.48 40.12
N THR A 26 -19.96 18.25 40.53
CA THR A 26 -20.38 17.25 39.56
C THR A 26 -21.88 17.45 39.32
N ARG A 27 -22.20 18.49 38.55
CA ARG A 27 -23.47 18.51 37.86
C ARG A 27 -23.37 17.53 36.70
N SER A 28 -24.04 16.40 36.86
CA SER A 28 -24.35 15.46 35.80
C SER A 28 -24.95 16.22 34.61
N LEU A 29 -24.13 16.62 33.68
CA LEU A 29 -24.56 16.87 32.33
C LEU A 29 -24.54 15.50 31.66
N SER A 30 -25.72 14.88 31.56
CA SER A 30 -25.98 13.82 30.61
C SER A 30 -25.71 14.42 29.24
N ALA A 31 -24.46 14.34 28.79
CA ALA A 31 -24.15 14.51 27.40
C ALA A 31 -24.81 13.32 26.69
N THR A 32 -25.94 13.59 26.05
CA THR A 32 -26.45 12.76 24.98
C THR A 32 -25.33 12.75 23.93
N SER A 33 -24.45 11.76 24.01
CA SER A 33 -23.55 11.44 22.94
C SER A 33 -24.44 10.92 21.81
N THR A 34 -24.82 11.79 20.89
CA THR A 34 -25.16 11.40 19.54
C THR A 34 -24.01 10.48 19.09
N PRO A 35 -24.25 9.23 18.70
CA PRO A 35 -23.21 8.46 18.09
C PRO A 35 -22.87 9.19 16.79
N GLU A 36 -21.80 9.97 16.83
CA GLU A 36 -21.11 10.43 15.65
C GLU A 36 -20.65 9.12 14.98
N SER A 37 -21.34 8.74 13.91
CA SER A 37 -20.96 7.60 13.12
C SER A 37 -19.61 7.95 12.54
N GLU A 38 -18.56 7.45 13.18
CA GLU A 38 -17.23 7.47 12.57
C GLU A 38 -17.39 6.87 11.17
N PRO A 39 -16.85 7.55 10.14
CA PRO A 39 -16.88 6.98 8.81
C PRO A 39 -16.21 5.60 8.90
N ASN A 40 -17.01 4.58 8.74
CA ASN A 40 -16.53 3.20 8.70
C ASN A 40 -15.73 3.05 7.40
N PHE A 41 -14.44 3.31 7.47
CA PHE A 41 -13.52 3.01 6.38
C PHE A 41 -13.32 1.50 6.35
N GLU A 42 -14.26 0.79 5.74
CA GLU A 42 -14.05 -0.60 5.38
C GLU A 42 -12.81 -0.65 4.47
N PRO A 43 -11.81 -1.44 4.82
CA PRO A 43 -10.65 -1.61 3.95
C PRO A 43 -11.14 -2.14 2.60
N VAL A 44 -10.65 -1.58 1.51
CA VAL A 44 -10.95 -2.07 0.16
C VAL A 44 -10.46 -3.51 0.06
N THR A 45 -11.39 -4.45 0.15
CA THR A 45 -11.11 -5.89 0.13
C THR A 45 -11.25 -6.49 -1.27
N THR A 46 -11.61 -5.68 -2.27
CA THR A 46 -11.70 -6.16 -3.65
C THR A 46 -10.31 -6.50 -4.16
N PRO A 47 -10.03 -7.77 -4.51
CA PRO A 47 -8.73 -8.15 -5.03
C PRO A 47 -8.51 -7.52 -6.41
N LEU A 48 -7.28 -7.10 -6.68
CA LEU A 48 -6.90 -6.70 -8.03
C LEU A 48 -7.08 -7.87 -9.01
N LEU A 49 -7.52 -7.57 -10.20
CA LEU A 49 -7.59 -8.54 -11.28
C LEU A 49 -6.57 -8.17 -12.36
N ILE A 50 -5.78 -9.16 -12.78
CA ILE A 50 -4.80 -9.01 -13.84
C ILE A 50 -5.22 -9.84 -15.05
N THR A 51 -5.16 -9.24 -16.22
CA THR A 51 -5.47 -9.88 -17.51
C THR A 51 -4.32 -9.68 -18.50
N PRO A 52 -4.03 -10.68 -19.35
CA PRO A 52 -4.65 -12.00 -19.46
C PRO A 52 -4.27 -12.92 -18.29
N ALA A 53 -5.06 -13.97 -18.06
CA ALA A 53 -4.78 -14.97 -17.02
C ALA A 53 -3.53 -15.80 -17.32
N SER A 54 -3.22 -16.02 -18.61
CA SER A 54 -2.03 -16.70 -19.14
C SER A 54 -1.53 -15.98 -20.37
N LEU A 55 -0.23 -16.03 -20.59
CA LEU A 55 0.40 -15.44 -21.75
C LEU A 55 0.34 -16.41 -22.96
N PRO A 56 0.21 -15.90 -24.19
CA PRO A 56 0.31 -16.71 -25.39
C PRO A 56 1.74 -17.25 -25.55
N GLU A 57 1.87 -18.31 -26.36
CA GLU A 57 3.18 -18.81 -26.76
C GLU A 57 3.88 -17.80 -27.67
N ALA A 58 5.20 -17.76 -27.59
CA ALA A 58 6.08 -16.94 -28.42
C ALA A 58 6.86 -17.85 -29.38
N GLN A 59 7.42 -17.28 -30.43
CA GLN A 59 8.33 -17.97 -31.34
C GLN A 59 9.66 -17.20 -31.40
N ALA A 60 10.77 -17.91 -31.36
CA ALA A 60 12.09 -17.30 -31.45
C ALA A 60 12.25 -16.56 -32.79
N GLY A 61 12.80 -15.34 -32.74
CA GLY A 61 12.98 -14.49 -33.91
C GLY A 61 11.72 -13.78 -34.42
N VAL A 62 10.56 -13.97 -33.79
CA VAL A 62 9.29 -13.33 -34.16
C VAL A 62 8.91 -12.28 -33.14
N ILE A 63 8.38 -11.16 -33.61
CA ILE A 63 7.91 -10.08 -32.70
C ILE A 63 6.80 -10.63 -31.78
N TYR A 64 7.01 -10.44 -30.49
CA TYR A 64 6.05 -10.74 -29.43
C TYR A 64 5.59 -9.45 -28.78
N GLU A 65 4.27 -9.30 -28.64
CA GLU A 65 3.67 -8.13 -28.02
C GLU A 65 2.41 -8.54 -27.26
N VAL A 66 2.41 -8.34 -25.94
CA VAL A 66 1.28 -8.66 -25.07
C VAL A 66 1.09 -7.57 -24.05
N LYS A 67 -0.12 -7.03 -23.97
CA LYS A 67 -0.51 -6.06 -22.93
C LYS A 67 -1.06 -6.81 -21.71
N ILE A 68 -0.54 -6.47 -20.55
CA ILE A 68 -1.01 -6.94 -19.25
C ILE A 68 -1.73 -5.79 -18.58
N GLN A 69 -2.99 -5.96 -18.20
CA GLN A 69 -3.82 -4.90 -17.65
C GLN A 69 -4.31 -5.27 -16.24
N ILE A 70 -4.27 -4.28 -15.35
CA ILE A 70 -4.86 -4.35 -14.02
C ILE A 70 -6.28 -3.79 -14.09
N THR A 71 -7.21 -4.45 -13.39
CA THR A 71 -8.59 -3.99 -13.22
C THR A 71 -9.03 -4.23 -11.79
N GLN A 72 -10.18 -3.65 -11.39
CA GLN A 72 -10.70 -3.63 -10.02
C GLN A 72 -9.80 -2.84 -9.03
N ASN A 73 -8.90 -2.03 -9.58
CA ASN A 73 -8.15 -1.06 -8.79
C ASN A 73 -9.06 0.11 -8.40
N VAL A 74 -8.96 0.54 -7.16
CA VAL A 74 -9.73 1.69 -6.63
C VAL A 74 -8.97 2.99 -6.89
N THR A 75 -7.66 2.90 -6.97
CA THR A 75 -6.74 4.00 -7.27
C THR A 75 -5.84 3.60 -8.43
N PRO A 76 -5.25 4.55 -9.16
CA PRO A 76 -4.36 4.23 -10.25
C PRO A 76 -3.21 3.31 -9.83
N VAL A 77 -2.75 2.48 -10.76
CA VAL A 77 -1.54 1.66 -10.58
C VAL A 77 -0.34 2.58 -10.53
N GLY A 78 0.47 2.44 -9.48
CA GLY A 78 1.68 3.24 -9.30
C GLY A 78 2.86 2.68 -10.05
N ASP A 79 2.98 1.36 -10.13
CA ASP A 79 4.02 0.68 -10.91
C ASP A 79 3.69 -0.81 -11.10
N MET A 80 4.28 -1.38 -12.14
CA MET A 80 4.29 -2.81 -12.42
C MET A 80 5.71 -3.24 -12.78
N MET A 81 6.20 -4.32 -12.16
CA MET A 81 7.56 -4.81 -12.37
C MET A 81 7.65 -6.32 -12.31
N ILE A 82 8.73 -6.87 -12.84
CA ILE A 82 9.10 -8.27 -12.60
C ILE A 82 9.84 -8.32 -11.27
N GLN A 83 9.28 -9.06 -10.31
CA GLN A 83 9.84 -9.22 -8.97
C GLN A 83 10.72 -10.45 -8.85
N GLU A 84 10.35 -11.53 -9.51
CA GLU A 84 11.08 -12.80 -9.52
C GLU A 84 11.14 -13.40 -10.91
N GLY A 85 12.20 -14.14 -11.20
CA GLY A 85 12.41 -14.77 -12.50
C GLY A 85 12.91 -13.78 -13.56
N GLU A 86 12.96 -14.24 -14.80
CA GLU A 86 13.49 -13.46 -15.92
C GLU A 86 12.65 -13.70 -17.18
N LEU A 87 12.54 -12.68 -18.02
CA LEU A 87 11.98 -12.80 -19.36
C LEU A 87 12.97 -13.52 -20.31
N PRO A 88 12.46 -14.13 -21.39
CA PRO A 88 13.30 -14.54 -22.49
C PRO A 88 14.21 -13.41 -22.98
N ALA A 89 15.45 -13.71 -23.30
CA ALA A 89 16.36 -12.73 -23.88
C ALA A 89 15.72 -12.08 -25.13
N GLY A 90 15.79 -10.75 -25.21
CA GLY A 90 15.18 -9.97 -26.30
C GLY A 90 13.75 -9.52 -26.06
N LEU A 91 13.13 -9.88 -24.93
CA LEU A 91 11.87 -9.31 -24.47
C LEU A 91 12.11 -8.29 -23.34
N GLU A 92 11.30 -7.24 -23.32
CA GLU A 92 11.30 -6.21 -22.31
C GLU A 92 9.91 -6.11 -21.66
N PHE A 93 9.89 -5.79 -20.36
CA PHE A 93 8.68 -5.48 -19.61
C PHE A 93 8.61 -3.96 -19.43
N VAL A 94 7.60 -3.33 -19.98
CA VAL A 94 7.43 -1.87 -19.99
C VAL A 94 6.13 -1.52 -19.26
N PHE A 95 6.23 -0.80 -18.14
CA PHE A 95 5.06 -0.23 -17.49
C PHE A 95 4.56 0.98 -18.29
N LEU A 96 3.25 1.04 -18.53
CA LEU A 96 2.58 2.12 -19.25
C LEU A 96 1.94 3.07 -18.23
N ASP A 97 2.71 4.07 -17.81
CA ASP A 97 2.26 5.03 -16.81
C ASP A 97 0.94 5.69 -17.22
N GLY A 98 -0.02 5.71 -16.28
CA GLY A 98 -1.35 6.27 -16.49
C GLY A 98 -2.35 5.36 -17.23
N GLU A 99 -1.95 4.14 -17.62
CA GLU A 99 -2.85 3.19 -18.32
C GLU A 99 -3.29 1.99 -17.45
N ASP A 100 -2.82 1.90 -16.20
CA ASP A 100 -3.02 0.74 -15.33
C ASP A 100 -2.59 -0.59 -16.01
N ALA A 101 -1.54 -0.54 -16.81
CA ALA A 101 -1.10 -1.63 -17.67
C ALA A 101 0.42 -1.67 -17.82
N ALA A 102 0.92 -2.85 -18.18
CA ALA A 102 2.28 -3.05 -18.68
C ALA A 102 2.25 -3.80 -20.00
N GLN A 103 3.35 -3.77 -20.73
CA GLN A 103 3.51 -4.46 -21.99
C GLN A 103 4.77 -5.33 -21.96
N ILE A 104 4.67 -6.56 -22.46
CA ILE A 104 5.82 -7.39 -22.80
C ILE A 104 6.00 -7.27 -24.30
N ILE A 105 7.14 -6.74 -24.72
CA ILE A 105 7.42 -6.48 -26.14
C ILE A 105 8.85 -6.85 -26.48
N GLY A 106 9.08 -7.30 -27.70
CA GLY A 106 10.40 -7.57 -28.25
C GLY A 106 10.44 -8.76 -29.18
N VAL A 107 11.64 -9.31 -29.38
CA VAL A 107 11.88 -10.50 -30.21
C VAL A 107 12.65 -11.49 -29.36
N PRO A 108 12.02 -12.59 -28.89
CA PRO A 108 12.72 -13.58 -28.09
C PRO A 108 13.79 -14.29 -28.93
N GLN A 109 14.97 -14.48 -28.34
CA GLN A 109 16.14 -15.01 -29.06
C GLN A 109 16.25 -16.53 -28.88
N ASP A 110 15.88 -17.06 -27.71
CA ASP A 110 16.10 -18.44 -27.35
C ASP A 110 14.77 -19.16 -27.11
N ALA A 111 14.64 -20.36 -27.64
CA ALA A 111 13.53 -21.25 -27.34
C ALA A 111 13.65 -21.79 -25.91
N GLY A 112 12.53 -21.95 -25.23
CA GLY A 112 12.52 -22.46 -23.86
C GLY A 112 11.24 -22.12 -23.10
N VAL A 113 11.28 -22.41 -21.80
CA VAL A 113 10.20 -22.11 -20.86
C VAL A 113 10.72 -21.15 -19.82
N PHE A 114 10.09 -19.99 -19.71
CA PHE A 114 10.49 -18.92 -18.83
C PHE A 114 9.36 -18.62 -17.85
N GLU A 115 9.67 -18.61 -16.57
CA GLU A 115 8.73 -18.31 -15.50
C GLU A 115 9.17 -17.06 -14.78
N PHE A 116 8.23 -16.17 -14.50
CA PHE A 116 8.47 -14.93 -13.79
C PHE A 116 7.23 -14.49 -13.02
N THR A 117 7.42 -13.62 -12.02
CA THR A 117 6.36 -13.07 -11.20
C THR A 117 6.26 -11.57 -11.47
N VAL A 118 5.09 -11.14 -11.91
CA VAL A 118 4.75 -9.72 -12.02
C VAL A 118 4.19 -9.27 -10.70
N TYR A 119 4.74 -8.19 -10.18
CA TYR A 119 4.24 -7.44 -9.03
C TYR A 119 3.65 -6.12 -9.50
N ALA A 120 2.50 -5.77 -8.96
CA ALA A 120 1.85 -4.49 -9.18
C ALA A 120 1.41 -3.89 -7.85
N TRP A 121 1.50 -2.57 -7.74
CA TRP A 121 0.95 -1.83 -6.62
C TRP A 121 0.18 -0.60 -7.09
N CYS A 122 -0.90 -0.29 -6.38
CA CYS A 122 -1.71 0.90 -6.61
C CYS A 122 -1.40 1.97 -5.57
N PHE A 123 -1.58 3.23 -5.93
CA PHE A 123 -1.42 4.33 -4.97
C PHE A 123 -2.33 4.10 -3.76
N GLY A 124 -1.73 4.11 -2.57
CA GLY A 124 -2.45 3.93 -1.32
C GLY A 124 -2.91 5.24 -0.73
N THR A 125 -4.04 5.20 -0.03
CA THR A 125 -4.35 6.16 1.01
C THR A 125 -3.79 5.64 2.33
N GLN A 126 -3.91 6.39 3.43
CA GLN A 126 -3.46 5.91 4.75
C GLN A 126 -4.12 4.58 5.19
N VAL A 127 -5.13 4.12 4.48
CA VAL A 127 -5.98 2.97 4.83
C VAL A 127 -6.02 1.89 3.73
N SER A 128 -5.58 2.18 2.50
CA SER A 128 -5.69 1.23 1.38
C SER A 128 -4.53 1.37 0.40
N GLY A 129 -3.75 0.33 0.24
CA GLY A 129 -2.87 0.11 -0.89
C GLY A 129 -3.17 -1.30 -1.42
N GLN A 130 -3.69 -1.39 -2.65
CA GLN A 130 -3.89 -2.68 -3.29
C GLN A 130 -2.58 -3.12 -3.93
N THR A 131 -2.21 -4.37 -3.72
CA THR A 131 -1.05 -5.00 -4.36
C THR A 131 -1.46 -6.33 -4.97
N LEU A 132 -0.73 -6.78 -5.97
CA LEU A 132 -0.95 -8.06 -6.63
C LEU A 132 0.38 -8.66 -7.03
N GLU A 133 0.49 -9.98 -6.83
CA GLU A 133 1.53 -10.81 -7.40
C GLU A 133 0.91 -11.84 -8.32
N LYS A 134 1.46 -11.99 -9.52
CA LYS A 134 0.99 -12.96 -10.49
C LYS A 134 2.16 -13.69 -11.14
N LYS A 135 2.17 -15.00 -11.00
CA LYS A 135 3.10 -15.87 -11.74
C LYS A 135 2.65 -16.04 -13.18
N TYR A 136 3.58 -15.81 -14.09
CA TYR A 136 3.42 -16.05 -15.51
C TYR A 136 4.46 -17.02 -16.03
N ARG A 137 4.11 -17.63 -17.15
CA ARG A 137 4.97 -18.53 -17.90
C ARG A 137 4.85 -18.19 -19.39
N ILE A 138 6.01 -18.01 -20.04
CA ILE A 138 6.10 -17.90 -21.50
C ILE A 138 6.78 -19.15 -22.03
N VAL A 139 6.19 -19.77 -23.04
CA VAL A 139 6.81 -20.84 -23.82
C VAL A 139 7.26 -20.23 -25.14
N VAL A 140 8.55 -20.27 -25.41
CA VAL A 140 9.14 -19.85 -26.69
C VAL A 140 9.47 -21.09 -27.50
N THR A 141 8.85 -21.22 -28.65
CA THR A 141 9.12 -22.30 -29.64
C THR A 141 10.19 -21.86 -30.64
N GLU A 142 10.80 -22.82 -31.32
CA GLU A 142 11.76 -22.56 -32.42
C GLU A 142 11.08 -21.92 -33.63
#